data_5f50c0001cd2d5dfb476c2f2c5071875
#
_entry.id   5f50c0001cd2d5dfb476c2f2c5071875
#
_cell.length_a   1.000
_cell.length_b   1.000
_cell.length_c   1.000
_cell.angle_alpha   90.00
_cell.angle_beta   90.00
_cell.angle_gamma   90.00
#
_symmetry.space_group_name_H-M   'P 1'
#
loop_
_entity.id
_entity.type
_entity.pdbx_description
1 polymer ?
#
loop_
_entity_poly.entity_id
_entity_poly.type
_entity_poly.pdbx_seq_one_letter_code
_entity_poly.pdbx_strand_id
1 'polypeptide(L)'
;MGSVTIKDIAQLAHVSHTTVSRALNGSPLVNEETRQKIRLLAESMNYVPNLSAKGLVRVRSYNIGVFFTSLVHATSSDFIYTVIQSVSDCISGSYNVLFNGIDKLADDYRITTANYDGVLLVSQRPEDDVWIQRIQAAGVPLVVINRKLDDKGIKNIYCDEKAGVQQAVAYLIENGHRDIAYLKGNEESSSTHRRYAGFVDEMEKHHVDIRPEWILSGDYSAESGYRGMQALLKRAQKPTAVISASDAVAFGAMRAAHEAGIDIPG
;
A
#
# COMPACT_ATOMS: atom_id res chain seq x y z
N MET A 1 -0.13 -15.48 34.57
CA MET A 1 -1.04 -14.46 35.12
C MET A 1 -2.14 -14.25 34.08
N GLY A 2 -3.43 -14.37 34.48
CA GLY A 2 -4.54 -14.15 33.57
C GLY A 2 -4.62 -12.67 33.14
N SER A 3 -5.08 -12.40 31.92
CA SER A 3 -5.32 -11.03 31.46
C SER A 3 -6.45 -10.38 32.28
N VAL A 4 -6.25 -9.11 32.67
CA VAL A 4 -7.28 -8.33 33.35
C VAL A 4 -8.53 -8.22 32.49
N THR A 5 -9.70 -8.46 33.07
CA THR A 5 -10.98 -8.46 32.38
C THR A 5 -11.88 -7.31 32.85
N ILE A 6 -12.91 -7.02 32.07
CA ILE A 6 -13.94 -6.04 32.45
C ILE A 6 -14.67 -6.41 33.76
N LYS A 7 -14.65 -7.71 34.13
CA LYS A 7 -15.25 -8.20 35.39
C LYS A 7 -14.38 -7.83 36.59
N ASP A 8 -13.06 -7.85 36.44
CA ASP A 8 -12.13 -7.47 37.50
C ASP A 8 -12.24 -5.99 37.83
N ILE A 9 -12.38 -5.12 36.79
CA ILE A 9 -12.63 -3.70 36.98
C ILE A 9 -13.99 -3.48 37.64
N ALA A 10 -15.02 -4.22 37.23
CA ALA A 10 -16.36 -4.11 37.80
C ALA A 10 -16.37 -4.43 39.32
N GLN A 11 -15.63 -5.46 39.73
CA GLN A 11 -15.47 -5.86 41.12
C GLN A 11 -14.78 -4.76 41.93
N LEU A 12 -13.66 -4.19 41.45
CA LEU A 12 -12.93 -3.14 42.14
C LEU A 12 -13.68 -1.81 42.19
N ALA A 13 -14.43 -1.49 41.11
CA ALA A 13 -15.22 -0.27 41.06
C ALA A 13 -16.56 -0.37 41.83
N HIS A 14 -16.93 -1.57 42.29
CA HIS A 14 -18.23 -1.89 42.92
C HIS A 14 -19.43 -1.54 42.04
N VAL A 15 -19.33 -1.83 40.72
CA VAL A 15 -20.41 -1.60 39.72
C VAL A 15 -20.63 -2.85 38.88
N SER A 16 -21.69 -2.87 38.09
CA SER A 16 -21.92 -3.95 37.13
C SER A 16 -20.90 -3.90 35.97
N HIS A 17 -20.57 -5.06 35.40
CA HIS A 17 -19.74 -5.13 34.19
C HIS A 17 -20.35 -4.31 33.02
N THR A 18 -21.68 -4.20 32.98
CA THR A 18 -22.39 -3.35 32.00
C THR A 18 -22.11 -1.87 32.23
N THR A 19 -22.02 -1.43 33.50
CA THR A 19 -21.66 -0.04 33.85
C THR A 19 -20.22 0.25 33.44
N VAL A 20 -19.28 -0.67 33.69
CA VAL A 20 -17.87 -0.53 33.24
C VAL A 20 -17.81 -0.43 31.71
N SER A 21 -18.51 -1.32 31.00
CA SER A 21 -18.57 -1.29 29.53
C SER A 21 -19.11 0.05 29.01
N ARG A 22 -20.20 0.56 29.59
CA ARG A 22 -20.79 1.86 29.22
C ARG A 22 -19.84 3.02 29.52
N ALA A 23 -19.17 3.02 30.67
CA ALA A 23 -18.20 4.05 31.04
C ALA A 23 -17.01 4.13 30.08
N LEU A 24 -16.38 2.98 29.78
CA LEU A 24 -15.25 2.88 28.85
C LEU A 24 -15.63 3.24 27.40
N ASN A 25 -16.89 3.04 27.01
CA ASN A 25 -17.43 3.39 25.69
C ASN A 25 -18.02 4.81 25.62
N GLY A 26 -17.91 5.64 26.66
CA GLY A 26 -18.37 7.02 26.65
C GLY A 26 -19.89 7.19 26.67
N SER A 27 -20.65 6.17 27.10
CA SER A 27 -22.11 6.22 27.13
C SER A 27 -22.63 7.36 28.03
N PRO A 28 -23.63 8.15 27.61
CA PRO A 28 -24.22 9.22 28.43
C PRO A 28 -24.99 8.69 29.64
N LEU A 29 -25.25 7.39 29.70
CA LEU A 29 -25.96 6.74 30.81
C LEU A 29 -25.08 6.53 32.06
N VAL A 30 -23.79 6.90 32.01
CA VAL A 30 -22.87 6.85 33.14
C VAL A 30 -22.43 8.27 33.44
N ASN A 31 -22.58 8.70 34.71
CA ASN A 31 -22.13 10.03 35.12
C ASN A 31 -20.62 10.17 35.03
N GLU A 32 -20.14 11.41 34.96
CA GLU A 32 -18.73 11.70 34.68
C GLU A 32 -17.80 11.22 35.80
N GLU A 33 -18.22 11.33 37.05
CA GLU A 33 -17.42 10.89 38.21
C GLU A 33 -17.17 9.37 38.15
N THR A 34 -18.22 8.59 37.92
CA THR A 34 -18.11 7.12 37.77
C THR A 34 -17.29 6.75 36.55
N ARG A 35 -17.43 7.50 35.44
CA ARG A 35 -16.64 7.28 34.22
C ARG A 35 -15.15 7.48 34.48
N GLN A 36 -14.80 8.56 35.16
CA GLN A 36 -13.41 8.91 35.47
C GLN A 36 -12.77 7.89 36.42
N LYS A 37 -13.52 7.45 37.46
CA LYS A 37 -13.09 6.40 38.37
C LYS A 37 -12.79 5.09 37.64
N ILE A 38 -13.69 4.69 36.72
CA ILE A 38 -13.52 3.45 35.94
C ILE A 38 -12.33 3.54 34.98
N ARG A 39 -12.09 4.71 34.36
CA ARG A 39 -10.92 4.92 33.48
C ARG A 39 -9.61 4.80 34.25
N LEU A 40 -9.51 5.47 35.40
CA LEU A 40 -8.31 5.40 36.23
C LEU A 40 -8.03 3.96 36.73
N LEU A 41 -9.06 3.21 37.11
CA LEU A 41 -8.92 1.81 37.47
C LEU A 41 -8.46 0.95 36.29
N ALA A 42 -9.04 1.15 35.09
CA ALA A 42 -8.62 0.42 33.90
C ALA A 42 -7.16 0.70 33.55
N GLU A 43 -6.72 1.96 33.62
CA GLU A 43 -5.32 2.36 33.42
C GLU A 43 -4.38 1.74 34.46
N SER A 44 -4.74 1.82 35.77
CA SER A 44 -3.89 1.26 36.84
C SER A 44 -3.74 -0.25 36.75
N MET A 45 -4.72 -0.93 36.16
CA MET A 45 -4.70 -2.39 35.98
C MET A 45 -4.11 -2.79 34.62
N ASN A 46 -3.62 -1.87 33.82
CA ASN A 46 -3.19 -2.10 32.43
C ASN A 46 -4.26 -2.86 31.59
N TYR A 47 -5.52 -2.52 31.80
CA TYR A 47 -6.62 -3.14 31.07
C TYR A 47 -6.63 -2.67 29.62
N VAL A 48 -6.47 -3.59 28.69
CA VAL A 48 -6.62 -3.35 27.25
C VAL A 48 -8.00 -3.85 26.83
N PRO A 49 -8.88 -2.99 26.26
CA PRO A 49 -10.18 -3.41 25.77
C PRO A 49 -10.03 -4.52 24.72
N ASN A 50 -10.67 -5.65 24.94
CA ASN A 50 -10.73 -6.72 23.95
C ASN A 50 -11.75 -6.37 22.85
N LEU A 51 -11.25 -5.94 21.70
CA LEU A 51 -12.09 -5.55 20.55
C LEU A 51 -12.93 -6.74 20.03
N SER A 52 -12.40 -7.96 20.11
CA SER A 52 -13.13 -9.17 19.73
C SER A 52 -14.34 -9.44 20.65
N ALA A 53 -14.19 -9.16 21.96
CA ALA A 53 -15.29 -9.28 22.91
C ALA A 53 -16.35 -8.15 22.72
N LYS A 54 -15.95 -6.97 22.27
CA LYS A 54 -16.87 -5.90 21.85
C LYS A 54 -17.68 -6.30 20.61
N GLY A 55 -17.07 -7.04 19.69
CA GLY A 55 -17.70 -7.49 18.43
C GLY A 55 -18.92 -8.38 18.67
N LEU A 56 -18.85 -9.27 19.65
CA LEU A 56 -19.97 -10.17 19.99
C LEU A 56 -21.27 -9.44 20.38
N VAL A 57 -21.17 -8.21 20.89
CA VAL A 57 -22.33 -7.41 21.35
C VAL A 57 -22.88 -6.50 20.24
N ARG A 58 -22.07 -6.14 19.23
CA ARG A 58 -22.39 -5.10 18.25
C ARG A 58 -22.48 -5.56 16.78
N VAL A 59 -22.37 -6.85 16.50
CA VAL A 59 -22.35 -7.37 15.10
C VAL A 59 -21.23 -6.69 14.27
N ARG A 60 -20.08 -6.43 14.88
CA ARG A 60 -18.89 -5.87 14.25
C ARG A 60 -17.65 -6.70 14.56
N SER A 61 -16.78 -6.86 13.58
CA SER A 61 -15.53 -7.61 13.77
C SER A 61 -14.42 -6.77 14.43
N TYR A 62 -14.51 -5.45 14.30
CA TYR A 62 -13.43 -4.50 14.63
C TYR A 62 -12.11 -4.82 13.92
N ASN A 63 -12.17 -5.48 12.77
CA ASN A 63 -11.01 -5.76 11.94
C ASN A 63 -11.11 -4.99 10.62
N ILE A 64 -10.01 -4.35 10.25
CA ILE A 64 -9.79 -3.83 8.89
C ILE A 64 -8.73 -4.72 8.23
N GLY A 65 -9.10 -5.30 7.09
CA GLY A 65 -8.17 -6.06 6.27
C GLY A 65 -7.39 -5.13 5.33
N VAL A 66 -6.08 -5.23 5.32
CA VAL A 66 -5.22 -4.58 4.33
C VAL A 66 -4.55 -5.68 3.53
N PHE A 67 -5.04 -5.87 2.31
CA PHE A 67 -4.58 -6.92 1.42
C PHE A 67 -3.72 -6.32 0.31
N PHE A 68 -2.58 -6.96 0.04
CA PHE A 68 -1.70 -6.62 -1.06
C PHE A 68 -1.79 -7.70 -2.12
N THR A 69 -1.53 -7.38 -3.38
CA THR A 69 -1.32 -8.39 -4.43
C THR A 69 -0.30 -9.44 -3.97
N SER A 70 0.83 -8.96 -3.44
CA SER A 70 1.87 -9.77 -2.78
C SER A 70 2.61 -8.91 -1.77
N LEU A 71 3.05 -9.51 -0.66
CA LEU A 71 3.94 -8.88 0.31
C LEU A 71 5.43 -9.11 0.01
N VAL A 72 5.75 -10.00 -0.94
CA VAL A 72 7.12 -10.44 -1.24
C VAL A 72 7.56 -10.03 -2.64
N HIS A 73 6.64 -10.04 -3.59
CA HIS A 73 6.93 -9.84 -5.01
C HIS A 73 6.19 -8.64 -5.58
N ALA A 74 6.77 -8.02 -6.59
CA ALA A 74 6.15 -6.99 -7.43
C ALA A 74 5.92 -5.61 -6.80
N THR A 75 6.28 -5.39 -5.51
CA THR A 75 6.15 -4.08 -4.85
C THR A 75 7.44 -3.76 -4.10
N SER A 76 7.84 -2.48 -4.08
CA SER A 76 8.97 -2.08 -3.25
C SER A 76 8.62 -2.22 -1.76
N SER A 77 9.57 -2.66 -0.95
CA SER A 77 9.42 -2.78 0.50
C SER A 77 9.04 -1.45 1.16
N ASP A 78 9.58 -0.34 0.64
CA ASP A 78 9.30 1.01 1.16
C ASP A 78 7.84 1.42 0.96
N PHE A 79 7.25 1.06 -0.19
CA PHE A 79 5.83 1.30 -0.44
C PHE A 79 4.94 0.48 0.52
N ILE A 80 5.24 -0.82 0.68
CA ILE A 80 4.52 -1.69 1.63
C ILE A 80 4.62 -1.11 3.04
N TYR A 81 5.83 -0.76 3.48
CA TYR A 81 6.08 -0.18 4.80
C TYR A 81 5.29 1.11 5.00
N THR A 82 5.32 2.02 4.02
CA THR A 82 4.60 3.30 4.08
C THR A 82 3.08 3.08 4.21
N VAL A 83 2.50 2.13 3.45
CA VAL A 83 1.08 1.80 3.55
C VAL A 83 0.75 1.23 4.93
N ILE A 84 1.55 0.27 5.42
CA ILE A 84 1.36 -0.34 6.74
C ILE A 84 1.39 0.72 7.84
N GLN A 85 2.39 1.58 7.83
CA GLN A 85 2.55 2.64 8.83
C GLN A 85 1.39 3.63 8.76
N SER A 86 1.08 4.16 7.58
CA SER A 86 0.01 5.17 7.41
C SER A 86 -1.36 4.63 7.85
N VAL A 87 -1.68 3.39 7.50
CA VAL A 87 -2.94 2.77 7.94
C VAL A 87 -2.94 2.55 9.45
N SER A 88 -1.85 2.05 10.02
CA SER A 88 -1.73 1.82 11.46
C SER A 88 -1.89 3.12 12.25
N ASP A 89 -1.26 4.21 11.80
CA ASP A 89 -1.34 5.51 12.47
C ASP A 89 -2.76 6.10 12.41
N CYS A 90 -3.48 5.89 11.30
CA CYS A 90 -4.83 6.43 11.13
C CYS A 90 -5.89 5.70 11.96
N ILE A 91 -5.76 4.39 12.17
CA ILE A 91 -6.85 3.58 12.76
C ILE A 91 -6.46 2.83 14.05
N SER A 92 -5.23 3.02 14.54
CA SER A 92 -4.78 2.42 15.81
C SER A 92 -5.72 2.79 16.97
N GLY A 93 -5.99 1.80 17.83
CA GLY A 93 -6.88 1.95 18.98
C GLY A 93 -8.38 1.83 18.69
N SER A 94 -8.80 1.94 17.41
CA SER A 94 -10.20 1.81 16.99
C SER A 94 -10.52 0.47 16.37
N TYR A 95 -9.54 -0.12 15.65
CA TYR A 95 -9.65 -1.39 14.94
C TYR A 95 -8.36 -2.20 15.05
N ASN A 96 -8.49 -3.51 14.90
CA ASN A 96 -7.35 -4.36 14.58
C ASN A 96 -7.06 -4.24 13.08
N VAL A 97 -5.79 -4.12 12.69
CA VAL A 97 -5.38 -4.12 11.29
C VAL A 97 -4.72 -5.44 10.97
N LEU A 98 -5.23 -6.11 9.92
CA LEU A 98 -4.75 -7.41 9.48
C LEU A 98 -4.13 -7.27 8.10
N PHE A 99 -2.83 -7.52 7.98
CA PHE A 99 -2.08 -7.41 6.72
C PHE A 99 -1.85 -8.79 6.10
N ASN A 100 -2.19 -8.95 4.82
CA ASN A 100 -1.98 -10.21 4.08
C ASN A 100 -1.64 -9.94 2.61
N GLY A 101 -0.90 -10.88 1.98
CA GLY A 101 -0.80 -10.97 0.52
C GLY A 101 -1.89 -11.89 0.00
N ILE A 102 -2.66 -11.46 -1.02
CA ILE A 102 -3.71 -12.29 -1.62
C ILE A 102 -3.13 -13.51 -2.36
N ASP A 103 -1.88 -13.42 -2.81
CA ASP A 103 -1.13 -14.51 -3.45
C ASP A 103 -0.84 -15.70 -2.51
N LYS A 104 -0.97 -15.52 -1.21
CA LYS A 104 -0.73 -16.54 -0.17
C LYS A 104 -2.00 -17.02 0.51
N LEU A 105 -3.16 -16.45 0.16
CA LEU A 105 -4.42 -16.89 0.72
C LEU A 105 -4.86 -18.22 0.10
N ALA A 106 -5.42 -19.10 0.92
CA ALA A 106 -6.03 -20.33 0.44
C ALA A 106 -7.26 -20.02 -0.44
N ASP A 107 -7.57 -20.89 -1.40
CA ASP A 107 -8.69 -20.68 -2.33
C ASP A 107 -10.06 -20.58 -1.62
N ASP A 108 -10.19 -21.22 -0.47
CA ASP A 108 -11.37 -21.19 0.39
C ASP A 108 -11.38 -20.04 1.39
N TYR A 109 -10.35 -19.18 1.41
CA TYR A 109 -10.32 -18.02 2.31
C TYR A 109 -11.51 -17.10 2.05
N ARG A 110 -12.20 -16.74 3.13
CA ARG A 110 -13.41 -15.92 3.06
C ARG A 110 -13.22 -14.56 3.74
N ILE A 111 -13.41 -13.52 2.96
CA ILE A 111 -13.55 -12.14 3.45
C ILE A 111 -15.05 -11.88 3.54
N THR A 112 -15.55 -11.73 4.76
CA THR A 112 -16.99 -11.55 5.05
C THR A 112 -17.21 -10.43 6.07
N THR A 113 -18.43 -9.93 6.16
CA THR A 113 -18.81 -8.94 7.18
C THR A 113 -18.72 -9.46 8.62
N ALA A 114 -18.61 -10.80 8.81
CA ALA A 114 -18.39 -11.38 10.13
C ALA A 114 -16.94 -11.24 10.60
N ASN A 115 -15.96 -11.19 9.69
CA ASN A 115 -14.52 -11.11 10.00
C ASN A 115 -13.89 -9.76 9.66
N TYR A 116 -14.52 -8.93 8.83
CA TYR A 116 -13.98 -7.62 8.44
C TYR A 116 -15.08 -6.56 8.41
N ASP A 117 -14.84 -5.42 9.06
CA ASP A 117 -15.69 -4.23 8.97
C ASP A 117 -15.36 -3.40 7.71
N GLY A 118 -14.22 -3.63 7.10
CA GLY A 118 -13.79 -3.02 5.85
C GLY A 118 -12.48 -3.59 5.34
N VAL A 119 -12.21 -3.37 4.06
CA VAL A 119 -11.01 -3.84 3.36
C VAL A 119 -10.37 -2.71 2.55
N LEU A 120 -9.06 -2.60 2.68
CA LEU A 120 -8.20 -1.88 1.76
C LEU A 120 -7.47 -2.92 0.90
N LEU A 121 -7.65 -2.89 -0.41
CA LEU A 121 -6.93 -3.75 -1.35
C LEU A 121 -5.92 -2.93 -2.15
N VAL A 122 -4.65 -3.14 -1.87
CA VAL A 122 -3.53 -2.57 -2.63
C VAL A 122 -3.28 -3.45 -3.84
N SER A 123 -3.99 -3.16 -4.92
CA SER A 123 -3.99 -3.96 -6.16
C SER A 123 -2.92 -3.48 -7.13
N GLN A 124 -2.26 -4.43 -7.81
CA GLN A 124 -1.19 -4.13 -8.75
C GLN A 124 -1.39 -4.74 -10.13
N ARG A 125 -2.30 -5.70 -10.27
CA ARG A 125 -2.50 -6.44 -11.51
C ARG A 125 -3.98 -6.75 -11.74
N PRO A 126 -4.40 -6.98 -13.00
CA PRO A 126 -5.80 -7.26 -13.34
C PRO A 126 -6.35 -8.54 -12.69
N GLU A 127 -5.51 -9.52 -12.43
CA GLU A 127 -5.90 -10.80 -11.79
C GLU A 127 -6.47 -10.60 -10.38
N ASP A 128 -6.17 -9.48 -9.74
CA ASP A 128 -6.74 -9.13 -8.43
C ASP A 128 -8.26 -8.86 -8.50
N ASP A 129 -8.84 -8.70 -9.69
CA ASP A 129 -10.27 -8.45 -9.90
C ASP A 129 -11.15 -9.57 -9.31
N VAL A 130 -10.66 -10.80 -9.28
CA VAL A 130 -11.35 -11.92 -8.63
C VAL A 130 -11.58 -11.63 -7.14
N TRP A 131 -10.60 -11.06 -6.46
CA TRP A 131 -10.73 -10.68 -5.05
C TRP A 131 -11.63 -9.46 -4.86
N ILE A 132 -11.56 -8.48 -5.75
CA ILE A 132 -12.47 -7.31 -5.75
C ILE A 132 -13.92 -7.80 -5.82
N GLN A 133 -14.23 -8.67 -6.78
CA GLN A 133 -15.59 -9.22 -6.95
C GLN A 133 -16.04 -10.06 -5.75
N ARG A 134 -15.16 -10.90 -5.19
CA ARG A 134 -15.46 -11.69 -3.97
C ARG A 134 -15.78 -10.82 -2.77
N ILE A 135 -15.02 -9.73 -2.55
CA ILE A 135 -15.23 -8.81 -1.43
C ILE A 135 -16.53 -8.03 -1.61
N GLN A 136 -16.81 -7.55 -2.82
CA GLN A 136 -18.07 -6.87 -3.14
C GLN A 136 -19.28 -7.79 -2.94
N ALA A 137 -19.22 -9.03 -3.46
CA ALA A 137 -20.28 -10.02 -3.30
C ALA A 137 -20.54 -10.38 -1.82
N ALA A 138 -19.53 -10.31 -0.97
CA ALA A 138 -19.66 -10.49 0.47
C ALA A 138 -20.22 -9.27 1.22
N GLY A 139 -20.44 -8.15 0.53
CA GLY A 139 -20.99 -6.92 1.13
C GLY A 139 -20.01 -6.20 2.08
N VAL A 140 -18.71 -6.50 2.02
CA VAL A 140 -17.71 -5.84 2.85
C VAL A 140 -17.33 -4.51 2.20
N PRO A 141 -17.32 -3.38 2.94
CA PRO A 141 -16.85 -2.10 2.43
C PRO A 141 -15.42 -2.22 1.88
N LEU A 142 -15.20 -1.79 0.63
CA LEU A 142 -13.95 -1.94 -0.08
C LEU A 142 -13.44 -0.60 -0.61
N VAL A 143 -12.14 -0.35 -0.40
CA VAL A 143 -11.37 0.67 -1.12
C VAL A 143 -10.22 -0.03 -1.84
N VAL A 144 -10.07 0.22 -3.13
CA VAL A 144 -8.94 -0.26 -3.91
C VAL A 144 -7.92 0.86 -4.09
N ILE A 145 -6.66 0.54 -3.85
CA ILE A 145 -5.54 1.50 -3.89
C ILE A 145 -4.53 1.06 -4.94
N ASN A 146 -3.82 2.03 -5.50
CA ASN A 146 -2.67 1.88 -6.40
C ASN A 146 -3.01 1.53 -7.86
N ARG A 147 -4.06 0.79 -8.15
CA ARG A 147 -4.48 0.49 -9.53
C ARG A 147 -5.74 1.26 -9.90
N LYS A 148 -5.74 1.93 -11.06
CA LYS A 148 -6.94 2.57 -11.63
C LYS A 148 -7.95 1.50 -12.01
N LEU A 149 -9.21 1.67 -11.58
CA LEU A 149 -10.36 0.85 -11.94
C LEU A 149 -11.33 1.69 -12.77
N ASP A 150 -11.97 1.05 -13.74
CA ASP A 150 -13.02 1.68 -14.56
C ASP A 150 -14.40 1.62 -13.88
N ASP A 151 -14.57 0.73 -12.90
CA ASP A 151 -15.82 0.61 -12.12
C ASP A 151 -15.98 1.77 -11.15
N LYS A 152 -16.92 2.66 -11.46
CA LYS A 152 -17.27 3.84 -10.62
C LYS A 152 -17.99 3.48 -9.32
N GLY A 153 -18.46 2.24 -9.16
CA GLY A 153 -19.09 1.73 -7.94
C GLY A 153 -18.11 1.43 -6.82
N ILE A 154 -16.81 1.32 -7.15
CA ILE A 154 -15.74 1.01 -6.19
C ILE A 154 -15.00 2.30 -5.83
N LYS A 155 -14.79 2.53 -4.51
CA LYS A 155 -13.90 3.60 -4.08
C LYS A 155 -12.47 3.26 -4.47
N ASN A 156 -11.87 4.10 -5.31
CA ASN A 156 -10.56 3.84 -5.89
C ASN A 156 -9.64 5.05 -5.70
N ILE A 157 -8.43 4.79 -5.21
CA ILE A 157 -7.36 5.78 -5.04
C ILE A 157 -6.14 5.29 -5.81
N TYR A 158 -5.65 6.09 -6.73
CA TYR A 158 -4.50 5.76 -7.57
C TYR A 158 -3.71 7.02 -7.94
N CYS A 159 -2.44 6.82 -8.31
CA CYS A 159 -1.61 7.86 -8.89
C CYS A 159 -1.77 7.84 -10.42
N ASP A 160 -1.72 8.99 -11.06
CA ASP A 160 -1.65 9.06 -12.53
C ASP A 160 -0.21 8.88 -13.00
N GLU A 161 0.25 7.61 -12.96
CA GLU A 161 1.62 7.28 -13.32
C GLU A 161 1.94 7.60 -14.78
N LYS A 162 0.93 7.54 -15.65
CA LYS A 162 1.09 7.89 -17.08
C LYS A 162 1.45 9.37 -17.22
N ALA A 163 0.65 10.24 -16.62
CA ALA A 163 0.89 11.68 -16.65
C ALA A 163 2.22 12.05 -15.98
N GLY A 164 2.57 11.38 -14.87
CA GLY A 164 3.84 11.62 -14.20
C GLY A 164 5.05 11.31 -15.08
N VAL A 165 5.05 10.18 -15.79
CA VAL A 165 6.14 9.84 -16.71
C VAL A 165 6.15 10.74 -17.95
N GLN A 166 4.99 11.14 -18.47
CA GLN A 166 4.91 12.12 -19.56
C GLN A 166 5.61 13.42 -19.19
N GLN A 167 5.36 13.96 -17.99
CA GLN A 167 6.05 15.16 -17.50
C GLN A 167 7.57 14.98 -17.40
N ALA A 168 8.04 13.83 -16.92
CA ALA A 168 9.46 13.54 -16.81
C ALA A 168 10.13 13.45 -18.19
N VAL A 169 9.49 12.80 -19.17
CA VAL A 169 9.98 12.71 -20.55
C VAL A 169 10.01 14.09 -21.20
N ALA A 170 8.91 14.86 -21.08
CA ALA A 170 8.82 16.22 -21.61
C ALA A 170 9.98 17.10 -21.08
N TYR A 171 10.22 17.04 -19.76
CA TYR A 171 11.31 17.77 -19.13
C TYR A 171 12.68 17.42 -19.71
N LEU A 172 12.97 16.12 -19.95
CA LEU A 172 14.23 15.71 -20.58
C LEU A 172 14.33 16.22 -22.01
N ILE A 173 13.24 16.15 -22.78
CA ILE A 173 13.20 16.63 -24.15
C ILE A 173 13.40 18.15 -24.24
N GLU A 174 12.78 18.92 -23.34
CA GLU A 174 12.93 20.38 -23.23
C GLU A 174 14.39 20.77 -22.89
N ASN A 175 15.09 19.91 -22.15
CA ASN A 175 16.51 20.08 -21.85
C ASN A 175 17.44 19.52 -22.95
N GLY A 176 16.92 19.18 -24.11
CA GLY A 176 17.70 18.80 -25.30
C GLY A 176 18.00 17.32 -25.46
N HIS A 177 17.56 16.47 -24.52
CA HIS A 177 17.75 15.01 -24.65
C HIS A 177 16.85 14.44 -25.73
N ARG A 178 17.42 13.55 -26.57
CA ARG A 178 16.69 12.79 -27.59
C ARG A 178 17.01 11.29 -27.50
N ASP A 179 18.17 10.96 -27.03
CA ASP A 179 18.62 9.60 -26.78
C ASP A 179 18.28 9.22 -25.32
N ILE A 180 17.02 8.78 -25.10
CA ILE A 180 16.46 8.53 -23.76
C ILE A 180 16.22 7.04 -23.60
N ALA A 181 16.83 6.43 -22.56
CA ALA A 181 16.56 5.05 -22.17
C ALA A 181 15.49 4.97 -21.08
N TYR A 182 14.87 3.80 -20.97
CA TYR A 182 13.86 3.53 -19.96
C TYR A 182 14.12 2.20 -19.24
N LEU A 183 14.34 2.28 -17.92
CA LEU A 183 14.45 1.12 -17.04
C LEU A 183 13.08 0.84 -16.43
N LYS A 184 12.41 -0.19 -16.94
CA LYS A 184 11.06 -0.59 -16.56
C LYS A 184 11.04 -1.31 -15.20
N GLY A 185 9.84 -1.43 -14.64
CA GLY A 185 9.57 -2.31 -13.52
C GLY A 185 9.17 -3.73 -13.97
N ASN A 186 8.47 -4.44 -13.06
CA ASN A 186 7.94 -5.78 -13.32
C ASN A 186 6.82 -5.73 -14.37
N GLU A 187 6.90 -6.58 -15.38
CA GLU A 187 5.94 -6.65 -16.50
C GLU A 187 4.53 -7.10 -16.07
N GLU A 188 4.37 -7.78 -14.95
CA GLU A 188 3.05 -8.15 -14.43
C GLU A 188 2.31 -6.96 -13.79
N SER A 189 3.01 -5.86 -13.48
CA SER A 189 2.43 -4.71 -12.80
C SER A 189 1.71 -3.78 -13.77
N SER A 190 0.46 -3.46 -13.47
CA SER A 190 -0.31 -2.43 -14.19
C SER A 190 0.39 -1.06 -14.19
N SER A 191 1.13 -0.74 -13.12
CA SER A 191 1.91 0.51 -13.04
C SER A 191 3.04 0.53 -14.07
N THR A 192 3.69 -0.60 -14.33
CA THR A 192 4.74 -0.69 -15.37
C THR A 192 4.17 -0.35 -16.74
N HIS A 193 3.02 -0.92 -17.08
CA HIS A 193 2.38 -0.65 -18.37
C HIS A 193 1.94 0.81 -18.52
N ARG A 194 1.35 1.39 -17.46
CA ARG A 194 0.92 2.81 -17.51
C ARG A 194 2.09 3.77 -17.61
N ARG A 195 3.15 3.54 -16.86
CA ARG A 195 4.39 4.34 -16.91
C ARG A 195 5.03 4.24 -18.28
N TYR A 196 5.13 3.02 -18.84
CA TYR A 196 5.69 2.81 -20.17
C TYR A 196 4.83 3.45 -21.26
N ALA A 197 3.51 3.37 -21.17
CA ALA A 197 2.62 4.08 -22.09
C ALA A 197 2.82 5.60 -22.03
N GLY A 198 3.06 6.17 -20.82
CA GLY A 198 3.42 7.58 -20.69
C GLY A 198 4.73 7.94 -21.36
N PHE A 199 5.74 7.08 -21.26
CA PHE A 199 7.00 7.25 -21.97
C PHE A 199 6.82 7.23 -23.49
N VAL A 200 6.12 6.22 -24.01
CA VAL A 200 5.88 6.06 -25.46
C VAL A 200 5.11 7.26 -26.01
N ASP A 201 3.97 7.60 -25.40
CA ASP A 201 3.12 8.70 -25.89
C ASP A 201 3.87 10.03 -25.95
N GLU A 202 4.70 10.33 -24.95
CA GLU A 202 5.41 11.62 -24.93
C GLU A 202 6.59 11.65 -25.89
N MET A 203 7.31 10.52 -26.06
CA MET A 203 8.35 10.39 -27.11
C MET A 203 7.75 10.58 -28.51
N GLU A 204 6.64 9.92 -28.80
CA GLU A 204 5.94 10.03 -30.08
C GLU A 204 5.42 11.45 -30.35
N LYS A 205 4.80 12.08 -29.35
CA LYS A 205 4.31 13.46 -29.42
C LYS A 205 5.39 14.45 -29.81
N HIS A 206 6.62 14.21 -29.34
CA HIS A 206 7.78 15.06 -29.64
C HIS A 206 8.61 14.55 -30.82
N HIS A 207 8.16 13.53 -31.57
CA HIS A 207 8.86 12.93 -32.69
C HIS A 207 10.28 12.46 -32.33
N VAL A 208 10.44 11.89 -31.13
CA VAL A 208 11.70 11.31 -30.66
C VAL A 208 11.66 9.79 -30.82
N ASP A 209 12.66 9.25 -31.49
CA ASP A 209 12.73 7.82 -31.76
C ASP A 209 12.94 7.00 -30.47
N ILE A 210 12.16 5.94 -30.33
CA ILE A 210 12.32 4.96 -29.26
C ILE A 210 13.21 3.83 -29.75
N ARG A 211 14.33 3.60 -29.05
CA ARG A 211 15.23 2.50 -29.38
C ARG A 211 14.92 1.29 -28.52
N PRO A 212 14.44 0.18 -29.09
CA PRO A 212 14.03 -1.00 -28.33
C PRO A 212 15.15 -1.55 -27.41
N GLU A 213 16.40 -1.45 -27.86
CA GLU A 213 17.57 -1.90 -27.10
C GLU A 213 17.86 -1.07 -25.84
N TRP A 214 17.21 0.09 -25.69
CA TRP A 214 17.33 0.94 -24.50
C TRP A 214 16.14 0.82 -23.55
N ILE A 215 15.18 -0.06 -23.85
CA ILE A 215 14.04 -0.37 -23.00
C ILE A 215 14.35 -1.67 -22.27
N LEU A 216 14.66 -1.58 -21.00
CA LEU A 216 15.08 -2.73 -20.20
C LEU A 216 14.08 -3.02 -19.09
N SER A 217 13.61 -4.26 -19.02
CA SER A 217 12.71 -4.73 -17.97
C SER A 217 13.45 -5.05 -16.68
N GLY A 218 12.79 -4.84 -15.54
CA GLY A 218 13.30 -5.07 -14.19
C GLY A 218 12.23 -5.59 -13.25
N ASP A 219 12.47 -5.43 -11.95
CA ASP A 219 11.59 -5.91 -10.87
C ASP A 219 11.34 -4.86 -9.77
N TYR A 220 11.56 -3.58 -10.06
CA TYR A 220 11.53 -2.45 -9.13
C TYR A 220 12.65 -2.44 -8.07
N SER A 221 13.59 -3.36 -8.08
CA SER A 221 14.72 -3.37 -7.15
C SER A 221 15.86 -2.46 -7.61
N ALA A 222 16.67 -1.98 -6.65
CA ALA A 222 17.93 -1.29 -6.96
C ALA A 222 18.90 -2.17 -7.76
N GLU A 223 18.89 -3.48 -7.51
CA GLU A 223 19.72 -4.43 -8.23
C GLU A 223 19.33 -4.53 -9.72
N SER A 224 18.03 -4.50 -10.03
CA SER A 224 17.58 -4.46 -11.44
C SER A 224 17.99 -3.16 -12.13
N GLY A 225 17.92 -2.03 -11.44
CA GLY A 225 18.40 -0.74 -11.92
C GLY A 225 19.91 -0.74 -12.19
N TYR A 226 20.68 -1.31 -11.28
CA TYR A 226 22.13 -1.47 -11.43
C TYR A 226 22.49 -2.29 -12.66
N ARG A 227 21.90 -3.49 -12.81
CA ARG A 227 22.13 -4.36 -13.97
C ARG A 227 21.68 -3.70 -15.28
N GLY A 228 20.54 -3.03 -15.25
CA GLY A 228 20.01 -2.30 -16.41
C GLY A 228 20.98 -1.21 -16.88
N MET A 229 21.48 -0.38 -15.96
CA MET A 229 22.46 0.66 -16.30
C MET A 229 23.77 0.08 -16.80
N GLN A 230 24.28 -0.98 -16.17
CA GLN A 230 25.48 -1.68 -16.69
C GLN A 230 25.28 -2.19 -18.13
N ALA A 231 24.11 -2.68 -18.46
CA ALA A 231 23.79 -3.13 -19.83
C ALA A 231 23.76 -1.95 -20.82
N LEU A 232 23.20 -0.80 -20.44
CA LEU A 232 23.20 0.41 -21.24
C LEU A 232 24.64 0.92 -21.49
N LEU A 233 25.47 0.93 -20.44
CA LEU A 233 26.85 1.42 -20.52
C LEU A 233 27.78 0.57 -21.40
N LYS A 234 27.43 -0.70 -21.61
CA LYS A 234 28.16 -1.62 -22.51
C LYS A 234 27.77 -1.43 -24.00
N ARG A 235 26.73 -0.66 -24.30
CA ARG A 235 26.29 -0.42 -25.68
C ARG A 235 27.29 0.50 -26.41
N ALA A 236 27.44 0.29 -27.72
CA ALA A 236 28.27 1.15 -28.56
C ALA A 236 27.75 2.58 -28.60
N GLN A 237 26.42 2.74 -28.73
CA GLN A 237 25.73 4.01 -28.59
C GLN A 237 25.05 4.04 -27.20
N LYS A 238 25.24 5.12 -26.46
CA LYS A 238 24.75 5.29 -25.11
C LYS A 238 23.62 6.32 -25.08
N PRO A 239 22.61 6.16 -24.23
CA PRO A 239 21.62 7.21 -24.02
C PRO A 239 22.26 8.41 -23.32
N THR A 240 21.69 9.60 -23.53
CA THR A 240 22.07 10.82 -22.82
C THR A 240 21.24 11.08 -21.58
N ALA A 241 20.12 10.37 -21.44
CA ALA A 241 19.28 10.40 -20.25
C ALA A 241 18.63 9.02 -20.01
N VAL A 242 18.30 8.74 -18.77
CA VAL A 242 17.65 7.50 -18.36
C VAL A 242 16.46 7.81 -17.47
N ILE A 243 15.28 7.31 -17.84
CA ILE A 243 14.11 7.29 -16.98
C ILE A 243 14.06 5.94 -16.27
N SER A 244 13.83 5.97 -14.97
CA SER A 244 13.68 4.79 -14.12
C SER A 244 12.26 4.67 -13.61
N ALA A 245 11.73 3.43 -13.55
CA ALA A 245 10.37 3.14 -13.11
C ALA A 245 10.11 3.48 -11.63
N SER A 246 11.16 3.60 -10.81
CA SER A 246 11.07 4.01 -9.39
C SER A 246 12.41 4.55 -8.90
N ASP A 247 12.39 5.19 -7.73
CA ASP A 247 13.59 5.70 -7.06
C ASP A 247 14.59 4.58 -6.76
N ALA A 248 14.12 3.40 -6.33
CA ALA A 248 14.99 2.26 -6.07
C ALA A 248 15.76 1.83 -7.34
N VAL A 249 15.09 1.76 -8.48
CA VAL A 249 15.72 1.48 -9.79
C VAL A 249 16.70 2.60 -10.14
N ALA A 250 16.33 3.87 -9.91
CA ALA A 250 17.20 5.01 -10.18
C ALA A 250 18.48 4.96 -9.33
N PHE A 251 18.38 4.69 -8.04
CA PHE A 251 19.54 4.55 -7.15
C PHE A 251 20.49 3.44 -7.60
N GLY A 252 19.93 2.31 -8.03
CA GLY A 252 20.75 1.23 -8.61
C GLY A 252 21.47 1.67 -9.89
N ALA A 253 20.77 2.36 -10.79
CA ALA A 253 21.34 2.90 -12.02
C ALA A 253 22.44 3.93 -11.75
N MET A 254 22.18 4.86 -10.82
CA MET A 254 23.18 5.88 -10.42
C MET A 254 24.45 5.23 -9.84
N ARG A 255 24.30 4.18 -9.02
CA ARG A 255 25.44 3.44 -8.49
C ARG A 255 26.29 2.84 -9.62
N ALA A 256 25.65 2.20 -10.60
CA ALA A 256 26.37 1.62 -11.75
C ALA A 256 27.08 2.67 -12.61
N ALA A 257 26.45 3.85 -12.81
CA ALA A 257 27.08 4.97 -13.53
C ALA A 257 28.30 5.50 -12.77
N HIS A 258 28.17 5.72 -11.47
CA HIS A 258 29.27 6.18 -10.62
C HIS A 258 30.46 5.22 -10.61
N GLU A 259 30.21 3.91 -10.48
CA GLU A 259 31.25 2.88 -10.55
C GLU A 259 31.96 2.83 -11.93
N ALA A 260 31.27 3.26 -12.98
CA ALA A 260 31.82 3.41 -14.32
C ALA A 260 32.52 4.77 -14.57
N GLY A 261 32.60 5.63 -13.56
CA GLY A 261 33.22 6.96 -13.67
C GLY A 261 32.36 7.98 -14.43
N ILE A 262 31.04 7.80 -14.46
CA ILE A 262 30.11 8.71 -15.13
C ILE A 262 29.42 9.57 -14.07
N ASP A 263 29.54 10.87 -14.19
CA ASP A 263 28.84 11.82 -13.34
C ASP A 263 27.36 11.97 -13.77
N ILE A 264 26.49 12.17 -12.80
CA ILE A 264 25.07 12.45 -13.03
C ILE A 264 24.65 13.64 -12.14
N PRO A 265 24.17 14.74 -12.72
CA PRO A 265 24.19 15.09 -14.16
C PRO A 265 25.61 15.42 -14.64
N GLY A 266 25.93 15.07 -15.92
CA GLY A 266 27.23 15.30 -16.49
C GLY A 266 27.19 15.60 -17.96
#